data_868a9dcab1ab9f83a79169c28ace51ce
#
_entry.id   868a9dcab1ab9f83a79169c28ace51ce
#
_cell.length_a   1.000
_cell.length_b   1.000
_cell.length_c   1.000
_cell.angle_alpha   90.00
_cell.angle_beta   90.00
_cell.angle_gamma   90.00
#
_symmetry.space_group_name_H-M   'P 1'
#
loop_
_entity.id
_entity.type
_entity.pdbx_description
1 polymer ?
#
loop_
_entity_poly.entity_id
_entity_poly.type
_entity_poly.pdbx_seq_one_letter_code
_entity_poly.pdbx_strand_id
1 'polypeptide(L)'
;MRVWRWLRIAILLVALVVVATGALLDRWITADWDRTLIVGVFPIPADDLPTTQNYVSGLTKAQFASIEQFFQREAKFFGLSHDRPIRIELYPAQIEPPPALPPRAGMVTTMWWSLRLRWYTWRAASGKAAQIRIFALFHDPVRTPSVPHSLGLQKGLIGVVYAFADPQMAGANNIVIAHELMHTLGASDKYAPATNLPQFPGGYGD
;
A
#
# COMPACT_ATOMS: atom_id res chain seq x y z
N MET A 1 21.49 4.98 -39.34
CA MET A 1 20.31 4.20 -39.00
C MET A 1 20.59 2.97 -38.12
N ARG A 2 21.69 2.23 -38.29
CA ARG A 2 22.06 1.04 -37.47
C ARG A 2 22.33 1.37 -35.99
N VAL A 3 23.07 2.42 -35.67
CA VAL A 3 23.44 2.84 -34.31
C VAL A 3 22.20 3.17 -33.48
N TRP A 4 21.25 3.90 -34.06
CA TRP A 4 19.99 4.27 -33.41
C TRP A 4 19.13 3.04 -33.04
N ARG A 5 19.12 2.03 -33.91
CA ARG A 5 18.43 0.77 -33.63
C ARG A 5 19.05 0.02 -32.44
N TRP A 6 20.39 -0.08 -32.40
CA TRP A 6 21.09 -0.71 -31.28
C TRP A 6 20.93 0.04 -29.96
N LEU A 7 20.97 1.37 -30.01
CA LEU A 7 20.73 2.22 -28.84
C LEU A 7 19.32 1.97 -28.27
N ARG A 8 18.28 1.93 -29.11
CA ARG A 8 16.92 1.63 -28.68
C ARG A 8 16.80 0.24 -28.07
N ILE A 9 17.41 -0.78 -28.67
CA ILE A 9 17.42 -2.13 -28.13
C ILE A 9 18.12 -2.16 -26.77
N ALA A 10 19.27 -1.52 -26.62
CA ALA A 10 19.99 -1.45 -25.37
C ALA A 10 19.16 -0.78 -24.26
N ILE A 11 18.52 0.35 -24.56
CA ILE A 11 17.62 1.03 -23.60
C ILE A 11 16.46 0.12 -23.18
N LEU A 12 15.83 -0.57 -24.12
CA LEU A 12 14.72 -1.49 -23.82
C LEU A 12 15.18 -2.70 -22.97
N LEU A 13 16.36 -3.25 -23.26
CA LEU A 13 16.94 -4.33 -22.46
C LEU A 13 17.27 -3.86 -21.04
N VAL A 14 17.87 -2.69 -20.87
CA VAL A 14 18.14 -2.11 -19.55
C VAL A 14 16.85 -1.89 -18.79
N ALA A 15 15.83 -1.33 -19.43
CA ALA A 15 14.52 -1.13 -18.81
C ALA A 15 13.89 -2.48 -18.40
N LEU A 16 13.96 -3.50 -19.26
CA LEU A 16 13.47 -4.85 -18.95
C LEU A 16 14.20 -5.45 -17.73
N VAL A 17 15.54 -5.37 -17.70
CA VAL A 17 16.33 -5.88 -16.56
C VAL A 17 15.97 -5.15 -15.27
N VAL A 18 15.86 -3.83 -15.29
CA VAL A 18 15.47 -3.04 -14.10
C VAL A 18 14.08 -3.43 -13.60
N VAL A 19 13.12 -3.59 -14.50
CA VAL A 19 11.74 -3.98 -14.12
C VAL A 19 11.70 -5.42 -13.61
N ALA A 20 12.39 -6.35 -14.27
CA ALA A 20 12.42 -7.76 -13.87
C ALA A 20 13.12 -7.96 -12.52
N THR A 21 14.29 -7.33 -12.31
CA THR A 21 15.00 -7.39 -11.02
C THR A 21 14.18 -6.74 -9.90
N GLY A 22 13.55 -5.60 -10.14
CA GLY A 22 12.65 -4.97 -9.16
C GLY A 22 11.49 -5.90 -8.77
N ALA A 23 10.83 -6.52 -9.73
CA ALA A 23 9.71 -7.43 -9.46
C ALA A 23 10.14 -8.71 -8.73
N LEU A 24 11.33 -9.24 -9.02
CA LEU A 24 11.89 -10.38 -8.30
C LEU A 24 12.26 -10.03 -6.86
N LEU A 25 12.90 -8.89 -6.64
CA LEU A 25 13.24 -8.39 -5.29
C LEU A 25 11.98 -8.16 -4.45
N ASP A 26 10.96 -7.50 -4.99
CA ASP A 26 9.69 -7.28 -4.31
C ASP A 26 9.06 -8.62 -3.88
N ARG A 27 9.08 -9.62 -4.78
CA ARG A 27 8.54 -10.95 -4.48
C ARG A 27 9.36 -11.68 -3.40
N TRP A 28 10.67 -11.56 -3.41
CA TRP A 28 11.53 -12.17 -2.39
C TRP A 28 11.31 -11.55 -1.03
N ILE A 29 11.18 -10.21 -0.97
CA ILE A 29 10.90 -9.48 0.27
C ILE A 29 9.55 -9.91 0.86
N THR A 30 8.52 -10.06 0.04
CA THR A 30 7.16 -10.41 0.51
C THR A 30 6.99 -11.91 0.83
N ALA A 31 7.87 -12.78 0.34
CA ALA A 31 7.83 -14.21 0.62
C ALA A 31 8.69 -14.62 1.84
N ASP A 32 9.55 -13.73 2.33
CA ASP A 32 10.44 -14.00 3.47
C ASP A 32 9.76 -13.59 4.77
N TRP A 33 9.08 -14.55 5.39
CA TRP A 33 8.42 -14.37 6.70
C TRP A 33 9.33 -14.64 7.90
N ASP A 34 10.61 -14.93 7.67
CA ASP A 34 11.60 -15.12 8.73
C ASP A 34 12.16 -13.79 9.26
N ARG A 35 11.73 -12.66 8.68
CA ARG A 35 12.15 -11.32 9.07
C ARG A 35 10.97 -10.38 9.26
N THR A 36 11.12 -9.44 10.20
CA THR A 36 10.13 -8.37 10.36
C THR A 36 10.12 -7.45 9.14
N LEU A 37 8.98 -7.35 8.46
CA LEU A 37 8.73 -6.36 7.42
C LEU A 37 8.39 -5.00 8.04
N ILE A 38 9.12 -3.96 7.66
CA ILE A 38 8.86 -2.59 8.12
C ILE A 38 7.86 -1.95 7.16
N VAL A 39 6.69 -1.62 7.69
CA VAL A 39 5.61 -0.93 6.98
C VAL A 39 5.60 0.54 7.38
N GLY A 40 5.97 1.41 6.47
CA GLY A 40 5.88 2.85 6.68
C GLY A 40 4.49 3.37 6.38
N VAL A 41 3.87 4.01 7.36
CA VAL A 41 2.63 4.77 7.18
C VAL A 41 2.99 6.24 7.00
N PHE A 42 2.55 6.81 5.88
CA PHE A 42 2.74 8.21 5.49
C PHE A 42 1.37 8.88 5.48
N PRO A 43 0.96 9.54 6.58
CA PRO A 43 -0.32 10.18 6.67
C PRO A 43 -0.36 11.46 5.82
N ILE A 44 -1.50 11.73 5.20
CA ILE A 44 -1.73 12.87 4.31
C ILE A 44 -3.09 13.47 4.64
N PRO A 45 -3.20 14.75 4.99
CA PRO A 45 -4.49 15.42 5.01
C PRO A 45 -4.99 15.54 3.56
N ALA A 46 -6.15 14.95 3.27
CA ALA A 46 -6.72 14.92 1.93
C ALA A 46 -7.58 16.16 1.59
N ASP A 47 -7.81 16.98 2.58
CA ASP A 47 -8.50 18.27 2.48
C ASP A 47 -7.77 19.33 3.31
N ASP A 48 -8.13 20.61 3.07
CA ASP A 48 -7.51 21.77 3.74
C ASP A 48 -8.16 22.13 5.09
N LEU A 49 -9.02 21.24 5.63
CA LEU A 49 -9.74 21.52 6.86
C LEU A 49 -8.82 21.43 8.08
N PRO A 50 -8.90 22.39 9.01
CA PRO A 50 -8.14 22.33 10.25
C PRO A 50 -8.42 21.06 11.07
N THR A 51 -9.63 20.51 11.00
CA THR A 51 -10.00 19.25 11.66
C THR A 51 -9.17 18.08 11.16
N THR A 52 -9.03 17.94 9.83
CA THR A 52 -8.21 16.90 9.20
C THR A 52 -6.73 17.10 9.50
N GLN A 53 -6.23 18.35 9.41
CA GLN A 53 -4.84 18.67 9.70
C GLN A 53 -4.49 18.37 11.16
N ASN A 54 -5.35 18.75 12.11
CA ASN A 54 -5.17 18.46 13.53
C ASN A 54 -5.20 16.96 13.81
N TYR A 55 -6.12 16.21 13.18
CA TYR A 55 -6.17 14.77 13.31
C TYR A 55 -4.87 14.12 12.83
N VAL A 56 -4.42 14.47 11.63
CA VAL A 56 -3.20 13.91 11.03
C VAL A 56 -1.95 14.27 11.85
N SER A 57 -1.84 15.49 12.35
CA SER A 57 -0.72 15.91 13.20
C SER A 57 -0.71 15.25 14.58
N GLY A 58 -1.89 14.86 15.07
CA GLY A 58 -2.06 14.14 16.35
C GLY A 58 -1.89 12.62 16.25
N LEU A 59 -1.66 12.07 15.05
CA LEU A 59 -1.46 10.63 14.88
C LEU A 59 -0.19 10.15 15.59
N THR A 60 -0.31 9.01 16.26
CA THR A 60 0.79 8.33 16.92
C THR A 60 0.88 6.88 16.43
N LYS A 61 2.05 6.26 16.59
CA LYS A 61 2.24 4.85 16.23
C LYS A 61 1.26 3.92 16.97
N ALA A 62 0.88 4.26 18.19
CA ALA A 62 -0.03 3.45 19.00
C ALA A 62 -1.40 3.23 18.33
N GLN A 63 -1.86 4.18 17.52
CA GLN A 63 -3.15 4.06 16.81
C GLN A 63 -3.15 2.95 15.75
N PHE A 64 -1.99 2.50 15.30
CA PHE A 64 -1.84 1.41 14.32
C PHE A 64 -1.48 0.06 14.96
N ALA A 65 -1.42 -0.03 16.29
CA ALA A 65 -1.00 -1.24 17.00
C ALA A 65 -1.90 -2.45 16.70
N SER A 66 -3.19 -2.24 16.43
CA SER A 66 -4.12 -3.33 16.09
C SER A 66 -3.72 -4.06 14.80
N ILE A 67 -3.06 -3.38 13.86
CA ILE A 67 -2.54 -3.98 12.62
C ILE A 67 -1.41 -4.95 12.97
N GLU A 68 -0.42 -4.52 13.75
CA GLU A 68 0.68 -5.38 14.19
C GLU A 68 0.16 -6.60 14.96
N GLN A 69 -0.80 -6.38 15.88
CA GLN A 69 -1.42 -7.45 16.66
C GLN A 69 -2.18 -8.45 15.79
N PHE A 70 -2.88 -7.99 14.75
CA PHE A 70 -3.54 -8.86 13.80
C PHE A 70 -2.53 -9.80 13.14
N PHE A 71 -1.49 -9.28 12.51
CA PHE A 71 -0.48 -10.09 11.84
C PHE A 71 0.29 -11.01 12.81
N GLN A 72 0.50 -10.58 14.05
CA GLN A 72 1.12 -11.42 15.08
C GLN A 72 0.24 -12.62 15.46
N ARG A 73 -1.08 -12.41 15.60
CA ARG A 73 -2.01 -13.51 15.89
C ARG A 73 -2.07 -14.50 14.73
N GLU A 74 -2.19 -13.99 13.50
CA GLU A 74 -2.25 -14.84 12.31
C GLU A 74 -0.94 -15.63 12.11
N ALA A 75 0.22 -14.99 12.28
CA ALA A 75 1.51 -15.66 12.24
C ALA A 75 1.59 -16.83 13.21
N LYS A 76 1.14 -16.62 14.45
CA LYS A 76 1.10 -17.66 15.46
C LYS A 76 0.10 -18.77 15.09
N PHE A 77 -1.07 -18.41 14.60
CA PHE A 77 -2.11 -19.37 14.18
C PHE A 77 -1.62 -20.27 13.06
N PHE A 78 -0.94 -19.71 12.06
CA PHE A 78 -0.37 -20.45 10.93
C PHE A 78 1.01 -21.05 11.21
N GLY A 79 1.52 -20.99 12.44
CA GLY A 79 2.80 -21.61 12.82
C GLY A 79 4.04 -20.99 12.19
N LEU A 80 4.00 -19.71 11.86
CA LEU A 80 5.20 -19.01 11.40
C LEU A 80 6.23 -18.92 12.53
N SER A 81 7.51 -19.09 12.19
CA SER A 81 8.61 -19.09 13.15
C SER A 81 8.86 -17.71 13.78
N HIS A 82 8.42 -16.65 13.12
CA HIS A 82 8.71 -15.27 13.51
C HIS A 82 7.51 -14.60 14.20
N ASP A 83 7.70 -14.23 15.48
CA ASP A 83 6.62 -13.67 16.33
C ASP A 83 6.15 -12.28 15.93
N ARG A 84 6.95 -11.53 15.17
CA ARG A 84 6.63 -10.16 14.75
C ARG A 84 6.82 -9.97 13.26
N PRO A 85 5.94 -10.52 12.43
CA PRO A 85 6.10 -10.49 10.98
C PRO A 85 6.06 -9.08 10.40
N ILE A 86 5.37 -8.16 11.09
CA ILE A 86 5.21 -6.77 10.63
C ILE A 86 5.49 -5.80 11.76
N ARG A 87 6.13 -4.68 11.44
CA ARG A 87 6.31 -3.51 12.29
C ARG A 87 5.89 -2.25 11.57
N ILE A 88 4.95 -1.52 12.17
CA ILE A 88 4.50 -0.22 11.63
C ILE A 88 5.45 0.88 12.09
N GLU A 89 5.88 1.72 11.17
CA GLU A 89 6.59 2.97 11.44
C GLU A 89 5.78 4.13 10.89
N LEU A 90 5.39 5.05 11.78
CA LEU A 90 4.69 6.27 11.40
C LEU A 90 5.71 7.32 10.97
N TYR A 91 5.61 7.81 9.76
CA TYR A 91 6.44 8.89 9.24
C TYR A 91 5.72 10.23 9.32
N PRO A 92 6.45 11.35 9.25
CA PRO A 92 5.85 12.69 9.22
C PRO A 92 4.83 12.83 8.10
N ALA A 93 3.78 13.61 8.36
CA ALA A 93 2.73 13.89 7.39
C ALA A 93 3.31 14.44 6.08
N GLN A 94 2.77 13.96 4.96
CA GLN A 94 3.12 14.44 3.64
C GLN A 94 2.14 15.55 3.24
N ILE A 95 2.64 16.54 2.50
CA ILE A 95 1.82 17.66 2.03
C ILE A 95 1.17 17.33 0.67
N GLU A 96 1.94 16.69 -0.21
CA GLU A 96 1.47 16.34 -1.55
C GLU A 96 0.86 14.93 -1.56
N PRO A 97 -0.37 14.75 -2.07
CA PRO A 97 -0.94 13.42 -2.23
C PRO A 97 -0.29 12.65 -3.38
N PRO A 98 -0.31 11.32 -3.35
CA PRO A 98 0.11 10.50 -4.48
C PRO A 98 -0.79 10.76 -5.70
N PRO A 99 -0.28 10.53 -6.93
CA PRO A 99 -1.08 10.68 -8.13
C PRO A 99 -2.30 9.77 -8.09
N ALA A 100 -3.49 10.33 -8.27
CA ALA A 100 -4.73 9.57 -8.34
C ALA A 100 -4.81 8.75 -9.64
N LEU A 101 -5.37 7.54 -9.55
CA LEU A 101 -5.67 6.74 -10.74
C LEU A 101 -6.86 7.37 -11.47
N PRO A 102 -6.73 7.72 -12.77
CA PRO A 102 -7.83 8.29 -13.53
C PRO A 102 -9.01 7.30 -13.63
N PRO A 103 -10.25 7.76 -13.51
CA PRO A 103 -11.42 6.93 -13.74
C PRO A 103 -11.38 6.29 -15.15
N ARG A 104 -11.70 5.02 -15.26
CA ARG A 104 -11.71 4.27 -16.54
C ARG A 104 -10.37 4.33 -17.28
N ALA A 105 -9.25 4.29 -16.56
CA ALA A 105 -7.93 4.29 -17.16
C ALA A 105 -7.71 3.08 -18.06
N GLY A 106 -7.32 3.32 -19.31
CA GLY A 106 -6.84 2.27 -20.21
C GLY A 106 -5.44 1.77 -19.80
N MET A 107 -4.99 0.69 -20.42
CA MET A 107 -3.70 0.04 -20.10
C MET A 107 -2.52 1.02 -20.08
N VAL A 108 -2.37 1.85 -21.11
CA VAL A 108 -1.26 2.82 -21.23
C VAL A 108 -1.31 3.87 -20.10
N THR A 109 -2.52 4.38 -19.82
CA THR A 109 -2.73 5.36 -18.75
C THR A 109 -2.40 4.76 -17.39
N THR A 110 -2.80 3.53 -17.13
CA THR A 110 -2.49 2.78 -15.89
C THR A 110 -0.98 2.54 -15.75
N MET A 111 -0.30 2.17 -16.83
CA MET A 111 1.16 2.02 -16.84
C MET A 111 1.86 3.34 -16.51
N TRP A 112 1.46 4.44 -17.15
CA TRP A 112 2.02 5.77 -16.90
C TRP A 112 1.76 6.25 -15.46
N TRP A 113 0.53 6.05 -14.98
CA TRP A 113 0.18 6.33 -13.58
C TRP A 113 1.05 5.52 -12.61
N SER A 114 1.25 4.23 -12.85
CA SER A 114 2.09 3.37 -12.02
C SER A 114 3.54 3.87 -11.95
N LEU A 115 4.11 4.34 -13.06
CA LEU A 115 5.45 4.93 -13.07
C LEU A 115 5.52 6.24 -12.25
N ARG A 116 4.50 7.11 -12.41
CA ARG A 116 4.40 8.35 -11.61
C ARG A 116 4.25 8.06 -10.11
N LEU A 117 3.46 7.05 -9.75
CA LEU A 117 3.29 6.64 -8.36
C LEU A 117 4.60 6.11 -7.77
N ARG A 118 5.37 5.30 -8.52
CA ARG A 118 6.69 4.81 -8.09
C ARG A 118 7.69 5.95 -7.92
N TRP A 119 7.71 6.90 -8.83
CA TRP A 119 8.57 8.08 -8.72
C TRP A 119 8.18 8.95 -7.51
N TYR A 120 6.87 9.17 -7.30
CA TYR A 120 6.36 9.86 -6.11
C TYR A 120 6.81 9.14 -4.83
N THR A 121 6.61 7.83 -4.75
CA THR A 121 7.01 7.01 -3.61
C THR A 121 8.50 7.09 -3.34
N TRP A 122 9.32 7.01 -4.37
CA TRP A 122 10.76 7.16 -4.23
C TRP A 122 11.13 8.54 -3.65
N ARG A 123 10.51 9.61 -4.13
CA ARG A 123 10.76 10.97 -3.63
C ARG A 123 10.29 11.14 -2.17
N ALA A 124 9.06 10.70 -1.86
CA ALA A 124 8.45 10.89 -0.55
C ALA A 124 9.06 10.01 0.56
N ALA A 125 9.50 8.80 0.19
CA ALA A 125 10.03 7.81 1.12
C ALA A 125 11.56 7.63 1.02
N SER A 126 12.27 8.48 0.29
CA SER A 126 13.72 8.41 0.16
C SER A 126 14.41 8.52 1.53
N GLY A 127 15.38 7.63 1.79
CA GLY A 127 16.07 7.57 3.08
C GLY A 127 15.26 7.01 4.25
N LYS A 128 14.04 6.50 4.01
CA LYS A 128 13.21 5.83 5.02
C LYS A 128 13.44 4.32 4.97
N ALA A 129 13.48 3.69 6.15
CA ALA A 129 13.77 2.25 6.26
C ALA A 129 12.57 1.34 5.92
N ALA A 130 11.44 1.88 5.47
CA ALA A 130 10.25 1.12 5.15
C ALA A 130 10.40 0.31 3.86
N GLN A 131 10.12 -1.00 3.93
CA GLN A 131 10.03 -1.87 2.77
C GLN A 131 8.68 -1.71 2.06
N ILE A 132 7.59 -1.65 2.83
CA ILE A 132 6.24 -1.40 2.33
C ILE A 132 5.84 0.02 2.70
N ARG A 133 5.21 0.74 1.78
CA ARG A 133 4.86 2.16 1.96
C ARG A 133 3.38 2.36 1.76
N ILE A 134 2.70 2.73 2.84
CA ILE A 134 1.25 3.01 2.85
C ILE A 134 1.05 4.52 2.94
N PHE A 135 0.53 5.11 1.90
CA PHE A 135 0.09 6.50 1.88
C PHE A 135 -1.37 6.57 2.32
N ALA A 136 -1.62 7.06 3.53
CA ALA A 136 -2.95 7.12 4.12
C ALA A 136 -3.51 8.55 3.99
N LEU A 137 -4.50 8.71 3.11
CA LEU A 137 -5.17 9.98 2.85
C LEU A 137 -6.40 10.09 3.76
N PHE A 138 -6.35 11.04 4.69
CA PHE A 138 -7.40 11.24 5.68
C PHE A 138 -8.35 12.35 5.23
N HIS A 139 -9.65 12.04 5.19
CA HIS A 139 -10.73 12.94 4.81
C HIS A 139 -11.61 13.27 6.01
N ASP A 140 -12.11 14.49 6.08
CA ASP A 140 -13.16 14.84 7.05
C ASP A 140 -14.46 14.10 6.70
N PRO A 141 -15.02 13.29 7.63
CA PRO A 141 -16.19 12.47 7.34
C PRO A 141 -17.48 13.30 7.13
N VAL A 142 -17.53 14.51 7.66
CA VAL A 142 -18.70 15.41 7.48
C VAL A 142 -18.71 15.95 6.06
N ARG A 143 -17.55 16.34 5.53
CA ARG A 143 -17.44 16.87 4.18
C ARG A 143 -17.42 15.78 3.11
N THR A 144 -16.81 14.64 3.43
CA THR A 144 -16.62 13.52 2.51
C THR A 144 -17.19 12.26 3.17
N PRO A 145 -18.52 12.02 3.07
CA PRO A 145 -19.14 10.87 3.74
C PRO A 145 -18.78 9.52 3.12
N SER A 146 -18.21 9.51 1.92
CA SER A 146 -17.73 8.31 1.24
C SER A 146 -16.39 8.60 0.57
N VAL A 147 -15.39 7.77 0.86
CA VAL A 147 -14.05 7.88 0.27
C VAL A 147 -13.91 6.97 -0.96
N PRO A 148 -12.96 7.27 -1.87
CA PRO A 148 -12.63 6.39 -2.99
C PRO A 148 -12.15 5.01 -2.52
N HIS A 149 -12.11 4.05 -3.46
CA HIS A 149 -11.51 2.74 -3.20
C HIS A 149 -10.00 2.88 -2.97
N SER A 150 -9.53 2.23 -1.92
CA SER A 150 -8.12 2.08 -1.63
C SER A 150 -7.46 1.11 -2.60
N LEU A 151 -6.14 1.08 -2.65
CA LEU A 151 -5.39 0.19 -3.52
C LEU A 151 -4.10 -0.28 -2.85
N GLY A 152 -3.85 -1.60 -2.85
CA GLY A 152 -2.58 -2.23 -2.51
C GLY A 152 -1.89 -2.79 -3.75
N LEU A 153 -0.68 -2.32 -4.05
CA LEU A 153 0.09 -2.76 -5.21
C LEU A 153 1.26 -3.64 -4.76
N GLN A 154 1.20 -4.93 -5.06
CA GLN A 154 2.29 -5.86 -4.80
C GLN A 154 3.57 -5.43 -5.51
N LYS A 155 3.49 -5.03 -6.79
CA LYS A 155 4.63 -4.54 -7.54
C LYS A 155 5.01 -3.12 -7.10
N GLY A 156 6.07 -3.01 -6.30
CA GLY A 156 6.58 -1.78 -5.72
C GLY A 156 6.23 -1.58 -4.25
N LEU A 157 5.47 -2.51 -3.65
CA LEU A 157 5.13 -2.54 -2.22
C LEU A 157 4.52 -1.22 -1.75
N ILE A 158 3.52 -0.73 -2.51
CA ILE A 158 2.89 0.57 -2.30
C ILE A 158 1.41 0.38 -2.03
N GLY A 159 0.90 0.95 -0.93
CA GLY A 159 -0.52 1.11 -0.68
C GLY A 159 -0.94 2.58 -0.74
N VAL A 160 -2.10 2.84 -1.31
CA VAL A 160 -2.79 4.13 -1.24
C VAL A 160 -4.12 3.89 -0.58
N VAL A 161 -4.27 4.39 0.65
CA VAL A 161 -5.43 4.14 1.49
C VAL A 161 -6.18 5.44 1.70
N TYR A 162 -7.49 5.40 1.48
CA TYR A 162 -8.39 6.48 1.82
C TYR A 162 -9.07 6.17 3.16
N ALA A 163 -8.97 7.08 4.10
CA ALA A 163 -9.38 6.92 5.48
C ALA A 163 -10.12 8.17 6.00
N PHE A 164 -10.72 8.08 7.16
CA PHE A 164 -11.42 9.20 7.77
C PHE A 164 -10.63 9.81 8.92
N ALA A 165 -10.61 11.14 8.97
CA ALA A 165 -9.98 11.93 10.01
C ALA A 165 -10.88 12.01 11.25
N ASP A 166 -11.23 10.85 11.82
CA ASP A 166 -12.09 10.74 12.99
C ASP A 166 -11.53 9.65 13.93
N PRO A 167 -11.26 9.97 15.21
CA PRO A 167 -10.83 8.99 16.20
C PRO A 167 -11.78 7.80 16.37
N GLN A 168 -13.09 7.99 16.20
CA GLN A 168 -14.08 6.91 16.30
C GLN A 168 -13.97 5.93 15.13
N MET A 169 -13.43 6.36 14.01
CA MET A 169 -13.22 5.53 12.82
C MET A 169 -11.82 4.90 12.75
N ALA A 170 -10.97 5.11 13.76
CA ALA A 170 -9.59 4.59 13.76
C ALA A 170 -9.53 3.06 13.57
N GLY A 171 -10.46 2.31 14.18
CA GLY A 171 -10.55 0.86 14.02
C GLY A 171 -10.88 0.46 12.57
N ALA A 172 -11.86 1.12 11.95
CA ALA A 172 -12.23 0.89 10.55
C ALA A 172 -11.09 1.27 9.60
N ASN A 173 -10.43 2.41 9.83
CA ASN A 173 -9.24 2.82 9.08
C ASN A 173 -8.14 1.76 9.13
N ASN A 174 -7.88 1.17 10.30
CA ASN A 174 -6.86 0.13 10.46
C ASN A 174 -7.21 -1.16 9.72
N ILE A 175 -8.50 -1.52 9.65
CA ILE A 175 -8.96 -2.67 8.85
C ILE A 175 -8.66 -2.43 7.37
N VAL A 176 -8.97 -1.24 6.84
CA VAL A 176 -8.68 -0.90 5.44
C VAL A 176 -7.17 -0.90 5.18
N ILE A 177 -6.38 -0.30 6.08
CA ILE A 177 -4.91 -0.30 5.96
C ILE A 177 -4.36 -1.73 5.95
N ALA A 178 -4.83 -2.60 6.85
CA ALA A 178 -4.41 -4.00 6.91
C ALA A 178 -4.81 -4.77 5.64
N HIS A 179 -6.00 -4.52 5.11
CA HIS A 179 -6.50 -5.12 3.86
C HIS A 179 -5.59 -4.75 2.66
N GLU A 180 -5.31 -3.46 2.47
CA GLU A 180 -4.42 -3.01 1.39
C GLU A 180 -2.97 -3.48 1.58
N LEU A 181 -2.54 -3.59 2.84
CA LEU A 181 -1.25 -4.17 3.17
C LEU A 181 -1.18 -5.65 2.72
N MET A 182 -2.24 -6.44 2.95
CA MET A 182 -2.30 -7.82 2.45
C MET A 182 -2.21 -7.89 0.93
N HIS A 183 -2.82 -6.96 0.19
CA HIS A 183 -2.64 -6.87 -1.27
C HIS A 183 -1.19 -6.58 -1.67
N THR A 184 -0.47 -5.73 -0.93
CA THR A 184 0.96 -5.53 -1.19
C THR A 184 1.79 -6.78 -0.95
N LEU A 185 1.35 -7.66 -0.05
CA LEU A 185 1.96 -8.96 0.24
C LEU A 185 1.54 -10.08 -0.75
N GLY A 186 0.66 -9.77 -1.69
CA GLY A 186 0.23 -10.68 -2.75
C GLY A 186 -1.10 -11.36 -2.51
N ALA A 187 -1.83 -11.03 -1.44
CA ALA A 187 -3.20 -11.50 -1.27
C ALA A 187 -4.11 -10.96 -2.38
N SER A 188 -5.07 -11.76 -2.79
CA SER A 188 -6.08 -11.38 -3.79
C SER A 188 -7.46 -11.53 -3.20
N ASP A 189 -8.34 -10.58 -3.51
CA ASP A 189 -9.74 -10.70 -3.17
C ASP A 189 -10.37 -11.91 -3.82
N LYS A 190 -11.21 -12.62 -3.06
CA LYS A 190 -11.94 -13.78 -3.51
C LYS A 190 -13.42 -13.45 -3.54
N TYR A 191 -13.86 -12.87 -4.67
CA TYR A 191 -15.27 -12.59 -4.93
C TYR A 191 -15.77 -13.39 -6.11
N ALA A 192 -17.03 -13.83 -6.03
CA ALA A 192 -17.71 -14.47 -7.15
C ALA A 192 -18.01 -13.41 -8.24
N PRO A 193 -17.51 -13.55 -9.49
CA PRO A 193 -17.66 -12.52 -10.51
C PRO A 193 -19.12 -12.16 -10.85
N ALA A 194 -20.05 -13.13 -10.67
CA ALA A 194 -21.46 -12.95 -11.00
C ALA A 194 -22.25 -12.23 -9.89
N THR A 195 -21.87 -12.38 -8.63
CA THR A 195 -22.66 -11.90 -7.49
C THR A 195 -21.93 -10.90 -6.61
N ASN A 196 -20.63 -10.74 -6.82
CA ASN A 196 -19.72 -9.95 -5.98
C ASN A 196 -19.76 -10.33 -4.50
N LEU A 197 -20.16 -11.59 -4.20
CA LEU A 197 -20.12 -12.14 -2.85
C LEU A 197 -18.76 -12.78 -2.57
N PRO A 198 -18.28 -12.74 -1.31
CA PRO A 198 -17.04 -13.39 -0.92
C PRO A 198 -17.08 -14.89 -1.26
N GLN A 199 -16.00 -15.40 -1.85
CA GLN A 199 -15.77 -16.83 -2.02
C GLN A 199 -14.79 -17.27 -0.95
N PHE A 200 -15.25 -18.16 -0.08
CA PHE A 200 -14.39 -18.74 0.95
C PHE A 200 -13.47 -19.80 0.32
N PRO A 201 -12.16 -19.79 0.64
CA PRO A 201 -11.26 -20.86 0.22
C PRO A 201 -11.70 -22.20 0.82
N GLY A 202 -11.35 -23.31 0.14
CA GLY A 202 -11.56 -24.65 0.67
C GLY A 202 -10.86 -24.83 2.03
N GLY A 203 -11.53 -25.44 2.99
CA GLY A 203 -11.03 -25.55 4.37
C GLY A 203 -11.30 -24.34 5.27
N TYR A 204 -12.02 -23.33 4.77
CA TYR A 204 -12.40 -22.19 5.59
C TYR A 204 -13.58 -22.56 6.50
N GLY A 205 -13.34 -22.56 7.81
CA GLY A 205 -14.37 -22.82 8.81
C GLY A 205 -14.65 -24.30 9.10
N ASP A 206 -13.76 -25.22 8.70
CA ASP A 206 -13.78 -26.63 9.10
C ASP A 206 -13.21 -26.82 10.50
#